data_722028687b030e78075acca4aa1129bb
#
_entry.id   722028687b030e78075acca4aa1129bb
#
_cell.length_a   1.000
_cell.length_b   1.000
_cell.length_c   1.000
_cell.angle_alpha   90.00
_cell.angle_beta   90.00
_cell.angle_gamma   90.00
#
_symmetry.space_group_name_H-M   'P 1'
#
loop_
_entity.id
_entity.type
_entity.pdbx_description
1 polymer ?
#
loop_
_entity_poly.entity_id
_entity_poly.type
_entity_poly.pdbx_seq_one_letter_code
_entity_poly.pdbx_strand_id
1 'polypeptide(L)'
;LPSKAGSGEGQKVRNRATNLDESEIMTILIYFHQSNYRTFKHYYLQEVKWHRKDEFPKAPTYDRFVALTKRVSLLLAMYLVSLFGKCTGISFVDSTKIEVCGIKREHSHRVFAEEARKGKTSTGWFFGFKLHIICNDYGEILWITLTSGNVDDRAALEKMLEGSFLKISGRIYGDKGYISAPLFERLIKEYNVALITNLKRNMKNNKPVPEEDALMLRKRAIIESIYDQLKNISQIQHTRHRSPENF
;
A
#
# COMPACT_ATOMS: atom_id res chain seq x y z
N LEU A 1 -31.15 1.48 48.15
CA LEU A 1 -29.69 1.51 48.10
C LEU A 1 -29.28 2.11 46.72
N PRO A 2 -28.54 3.20 46.65
CA PRO A 2 -28.17 3.84 45.37
C PRO A 2 -26.96 3.14 44.76
N SER A 3 -27.05 2.88 43.45
CA SER A 3 -26.02 2.36 42.57
C SER A 3 -24.84 3.35 42.46
N LYS A 4 -23.64 2.87 42.73
CA LYS A 4 -22.39 3.62 42.50
C LYS A 4 -22.12 3.72 41.00
N ALA A 5 -22.18 4.92 40.48
CA ALA A 5 -21.60 5.28 39.18
C ALA A 5 -20.09 5.19 39.27
N GLY A 6 -19.47 4.30 38.51
CA GLY A 6 -18.02 4.21 38.37
C GLY A 6 -17.52 5.33 37.46
N SER A 7 -16.84 6.31 38.02
CA SER A 7 -16.07 7.30 37.31
C SER A 7 -14.87 6.62 36.63
N GLY A 8 -14.90 6.52 35.30
CA GLY A 8 -13.73 6.12 34.51
C GLY A 8 -12.66 7.20 34.57
N GLU A 9 -11.73 7.06 35.50
CA GLU A 9 -10.50 7.86 35.50
C GLU A 9 -9.66 7.47 34.28
N GLY A 10 -9.54 8.41 33.32
CA GLY A 10 -8.62 8.28 32.21
C GLY A 10 -7.19 8.09 32.72
N GLN A 11 -6.62 6.92 32.50
CA GLN A 11 -5.22 6.64 32.78
C GLN A 11 -4.36 7.69 32.06
N LYS A 12 -3.75 8.61 32.80
CA LYS A 12 -2.72 9.52 32.31
C LYS A 12 -1.54 8.71 31.80
N VAL A 13 -1.48 8.52 30.47
CA VAL A 13 -0.31 7.92 29.82
C VAL A 13 0.88 8.86 30.05
N ARG A 14 1.81 8.44 30.88
CA ARG A 14 3.03 9.19 31.20
C ARG A 14 3.92 9.23 29.96
N ASN A 15 3.81 10.27 29.14
CA ASN A 15 4.69 10.53 28.00
C ASN A 15 6.09 10.91 28.50
N ARG A 16 6.97 9.91 28.65
CA ARG A 16 8.41 10.20 28.80
C ARG A 16 8.91 10.77 27.46
N ALA A 17 9.66 11.87 27.52
CA ALA A 17 10.41 12.38 26.38
C ALA A 17 11.25 11.24 25.77
N THR A 18 11.23 11.12 24.47
CA THR A 18 12.02 10.12 23.75
C THR A 18 13.39 10.71 23.45
N ASN A 19 14.41 9.87 23.46
CA ASN A 19 15.76 10.26 23.10
C ASN A 19 15.99 10.28 21.57
N LEU A 20 15.04 9.78 20.77
CA LEU A 20 15.01 9.88 19.32
C LEU A 20 13.90 10.85 18.90
N ASP A 21 14.18 11.69 17.92
CA ASP A 21 13.17 12.50 17.29
C ASP A 21 12.37 11.68 16.23
N GLU A 22 11.30 12.28 15.72
CA GLU A 22 10.44 11.62 14.73
C GLU A 22 11.19 11.31 13.43
N SER A 23 12.10 12.16 12.98
CA SER A 23 12.87 11.98 11.76
C SER A 23 13.84 10.81 11.88
N GLU A 24 14.49 10.64 13.03
CA GLU A 24 15.35 9.50 13.31
C GLU A 24 14.56 8.19 13.32
N ILE A 25 13.35 8.19 13.92
CA ILE A 25 12.47 7.01 13.93
C ILE A 25 12.03 6.66 12.50
N MET A 26 11.61 7.66 11.71
CA MET A 26 11.22 7.47 10.31
C MET A 26 12.39 6.95 9.47
N THR A 27 13.59 7.51 9.64
CA THR A 27 14.80 7.09 8.95
C THR A 27 15.11 5.62 9.22
N ILE A 28 15.06 5.20 10.49
CA ILE A 28 15.29 3.80 10.88
C ILE A 28 14.26 2.86 10.21
N LEU A 29 12.98 3.27 10.15
CA LEU A 29 11.92 2.47 9.53
C LEU A 29 12.10 2.37 8.01
N ILE A 30 12.37 3.46 7.33
CA ILE A 30 12.57 3.50 5.87
C ILE A 30 13.81 2.70 5.49
N TYR A 31 14.91 2.88 6.21
CA TYR A 31 16.16 2.20 5.92
C TYR A 31 16.06 0.66 6.10
N PHE A 32 15.19 0.18 7.00
CA PHE A 32 14.90 -1.26 7.09
C PHE A 32 14.50 -1.86 5.75
N HIS A 33 13.61 -1.20 5.01
CA HIS A 33 13.13 -1.66 3.71
C HIS A 33 14.16 -1.52 2.57
N GLN A 34 15.22 -0.76 2.79
CA GLN A 34 16.37 -0.65 1.88
C GLN A 34 17.52 -1.59 2.28
N SER A 35 17.43 -2.16 3.47
CA SER A 35 18.42 -3.11 4.00
C SER A 35 18.05 -4.55 3.61
N ASN A 36 19.04 -5.43 3.57
CA ASN A 36 18.81 -6.85 3.25
C ASN A 36 18.42 -7.69 4.47
N TYR A 37 18.03 -7.05 5.59
CA TYR A 37 17.61 -7.76 6.79
C TYR A 37 16.19 -8.30 6.65
N ARG A 38 16.02 -9.60 6.92
CA ARG A 38 14.73 -10.27 6.81
C ARG A 38 13.74 -9.95 7.94
N THR A 39 14.24 -9.58 9.13
CA THR A 39 13.40 -9.29 10.29
C THR A 39 13.81 -7.96 10.92
N PHE A 40 12.82 -7.15 11.26
CA PHE A 40 13.05 -5.83 11.85
C PHE A 40 13.85 -5.89 13.16
N LYS A 41 13.60 -6.91 14.02
CA LYS A 41 14.34 -7.06 15.27
C LYS A 41 15.83 -7.29 15.02
N HIS A 42 16.19 -8.16 14.06
CA HIS A 42 17.59 -8.42 13.72
C HIS A 42 18.26 -7.17 13.14
N TYR A 43 17.59 -6.51 12.20
CA TYR A 43 18.03 -5.23 11.67
C TYR A 43 18.29 -4.21 12.79
N TYR A 44 17.32 -3.98 13.67
CA TYR A 44 17.44 -2.98 14.72
C TYR A 44 18.61 -3.26 15.66
N LEU A 45 18.78 -4.51 16.09
CA LEU A 45 19.86 -4.90 17.01
C LEU A 45 21.24 -4.85 16.37
N GLN A 46 21.38 -5.31 15.12
CA GLN A 46 22.68 -5.36 14.44
C GLN A 46 23.01 -4.05 13.75
N GLU A 47 22.09 -3.52 12.94
CA GLU A 47 22.37 -2.32 12.15
C GLU A 47 22.28 -1.06 13.01
N VAL A 48 21.16 -0.83 13.69
CA VAL A 48 20.93 0.44 14.41
C VAL A 48 21.72 0.50 15.72
N LYS A 49 21.66 -0.57 16.54
CA LYS A 49 22.29 -0.56 17.87
C LYS A 49 23.78 -0.83 17.84
N TRP A 50 24.29 -1.51 16.82
CA TRP A 50 25.70 -1.89 16.75
C TRP A 50 26.45 -1.14 15.65
N HIS A 51 26.11 -1.33 14.39
CA HIS A 51 26.87 -0.74 13.27
C HIS A 51 26.72 0.78 13.17
N ARG A 52 25.50 1.31 13.45
CA ARG A 52 25.18 2.74 13.39
C ARG A 52 25.00 3.38 14.76
N LYS A 53 25.68 2.85 15.76
CA LYS A 53 25.62 3.36 17.13
C LYS A 53 25.99 4.85 17.23
N ASP A 54 26.95 5.29 16.41
CA ASP A 54 27.41 6.68 16.41
C ASP A 54 26.41 7.62 15.74
N GLU A 55 25.63 7.11 14.77
CA GLU A 55 24.53 7.87 14.13
C GLU A 55 23.28 7.94 15.06
N PHE A 56 23.02 6.84 15.79
CA PHE A 56 21.87 6.74 16.71
C PHE A 56 22.31 6.44 18.15
N PRO A 57 23.11 7.32 18.80
CA PRO A 57 23.70 7.03 20.12
C PRO A 57 22.66 6.84 21.21
N LYS A 58 21.49 7.45 21.03
CA LYS A 58 20.38 7.42 21.98
C LYS A 58 19.28 6.40 21.61
N ALA A 59 19.54 5.50 20.66
CA ALA A 59 18.56 4.49 20.27
C ALA A 59 18.14 3.65 21.48
N PRO A 60 16.83 3.54 21.80
CA PRO A 60 16.32 2.83 22.95
C PRO A 60 16.41 1.31 22.80
N THR A 61 15.87 0.55 23.76
CA THR A 61 15.67 -0.88 23.59
C THR A 61 14.70 -1.16 22.45
N TYR A 62 14.78 -2.35 21.84
CA TYR A 62 13.92 -2.76 20.72
C TYR A 62 12.42 -2.60 21.04
N ASP A 63 11.98 -3.12 22.19
CA ASP A 63 10.57 -3.06 22.57
C ASP A 63 10.08 -1.60 22.76
N ARG A 64 10.93 -0.75 23.29
CA ARG A 64 10.64 0.68 23.41
C ARG A 64 10.59 1.35 22.04
N PHE A 65 11.50 1.01 21.14
CA PHE A 65 11.48 1.52 19.77
C PHE A 65 10.17 1.14 19.05
N VAL A 66 9.77 -0.14 19.11
CA VAL A 66 8.48 -0.60 18.52
C VAL A 66 7.29 0.18 19.08
N ALA A 67 7.29 0.53 20.37
CA ALA A 67 6.24 1.37 20.95
C ALA A 67 6.24 2.80 20.38
N LEU A 68 7.40 3.30 19.93
CA LEU A 68 7.53 4.65 19.33
C LEU A 68 7.06 4.70 17.88
N THR A 69 7.10 3.59 17.12
CA THR A 69 6.74 3.58 15.70
C THR A 69 5.32 4.09 15.44
N LYS A 70 4.39 3.84 16.36
CA LYS A 70 3.00 4.35 16.28
C LYS A 70 2.91 5.87 16.21
N ARG A 71 3.89 6.60 16.78
CA ARG A 71 3.89 8.06 16.80
C ARG A 71 4.17 8.67 15.44
N VAL A 72 4.91 7.96 14.59
CA VAL A 72 5.34 8.46 13.28
C VAL A 72 4.48 7.96 12.14
N SER A 73 3.46 7.13 12.38
CA SER A 73 2.60 6.58 11.31
C SER A 73 1.96 7.67 10.46
N LEU A 74 1.42 8.73 11.08
CA LEU A 74 0.84 9.86 10.35
C LEU A 74 1.92 10.65 9.59
N LEU A 75 3.07 10.87 10.20
CA LEU A 75 4.19 11.58 9.56
C LEU A 75 4.73 10.80 8.35
N LEU A 76 4.83 9.47 8.45
CA LEU A 76 5.20 8.60 7.32
C LEU A 76 4.16 8.69 6.20
N ALA A 77 2.87 8.71 6.52
CA ALA A 77 1.81 8.88 5.54
C ALA A 77 1.89 10.26 4.86
N MET A 78 2.11 11.32 5.61
CA MET A 78 2.32 12.69 5.07
C MET A 78 3.58 12.75 4.19
N TYR A 79 4.66 12.12 4.62
CA TYR A 79 5.89 12.04 3.83
C TYR A 79 5.64 11.28 2.52
N LEU A 80 4.97 10.13 2.56
CA LEU A 80 4.59 9.39 1.35
C LEU A 80 3.79 10.27 0.38
N VAL A 81 2.78 10.98 0.89
CA VAL A 81 1.96 11.89 0.10
C VAL A 81 2.79 13.02 -0.52
N SER A 82 3.78 13.54 0.18
CA SER A 82 4.67 14.59 -0.32
C SER A 82 5.56 14.12 -1.49
N LEU A 83 5.74 12.81 -1.65
CA LEU A 83 6.50 12.19 -2.74
C LEU A 83 5.64 11.81 -3.95
N PHE A 84 4.33 11.99 -3.89
CA PHE A 84 3.47 11.70 -5.04
C PHE A 84 3.80 12.58 -6.23
N GLY A 85 3.77 11.97 -7.42
CA GLY A 85 3.99 12.64 -8.67
C GLY A 85 2.85 13.57 -9.08
N LYS A 86 2.98 14.18 -10.24
CA LYS A 86 1.94 15.05 -10.84
C LYS A 86 1.17 14.28 -11.90
N CYS A 87 -0.15 14.54 -12.00
CA CYS A 87 -0.96 14.00 -13.07
C CYS A 87 -0.53 14.65 -14.42
N THR A 88 -0.11 13.82 -15.37
CA THR A 88 0.30 14.22 -16.72
C THR A 88 -0.82 14.09 -17.75
N GLY A 89 -1.98 13.57 -17.36
CA GLY A 89 -3.07 13.18 -18.25
C GLY A 89 -2.96 11.75 -18.76
N ILE A 90 -1.85 11.06 -18.49
CA ILE A 90 -1.61 9.64 -18.78
C ILE A 90 -1.26 8.94 -17.49
N SER A 91 -2.04 7.93 -17.14
CA SER A 91 -1.82 7.16 -15.91
C SER A 91 -1.99 5.66 -16.16
N PHE A 92 -1.35 4.86 -15.34
CA PHE A 92 -1.47 3.40 -15.34
C PHE A 92 -2.03 2.96 -14.00
N VAL A 93 -2.93 1.97 -14.03
CA VAL A 93 -3.51 1.37 -12.82
C VAL A 93 -3.31 -0.14 -12.84
N ASP A 94 -2.95 -0.69 -11.71
CA ASP A 94 -2.88 -2.13 -11.48
C ASP A 94 -2.99 -2.46 -10.00
N SER A 95 -3.16 -3.75 -9.70
CA SER A 95 -3.15 -4.26 -8.34
C SER A 95 -2.20 -5.45 -8.20
N THR A 96 -1.64 -5.60 -7.02
CA THR A 96 -0.83 -6.77 -6.69
C THR A 96 -1.22 -7.34 -5.34
N LYS A 97 -1.15 -8.68 -5.20
CA LYS A 97 -1.41 -9.35 -3.93
C LYS A 97 -0.28 -9.12 -2.94
N ILE A 98 -0.63 -8.98 -1.66
CA ILE A 98 0.27 -9.06 -0.52
C ILE A 98 -0.21 -10.20 0.37
N GLU A 99 0.50 -11.32 0.32
CA GLU A 99 0.15 -12.51 1.10
C GLU A 99 0.65 -12.34 2.55
N VAL A 100 -0.23 -12.58 3.52
CA VAL A 100 0.13 -12.53 4.95
C VAL A 100 0.50 -13.91 5.50
N CYS A 101 0.00 -14.97 4.86
CA CYS A 101 0.41 -16.36 5.14
C CYS A 101 0.05 -17.26 3.96
N GLY A 102 0.63 -18.47 3.94
CA GLY A 102 0.22 -19.49 2.97
C GLY A 102 -1.26 -19.84 3.11
N ILE A 103 -1.96 -20.03 2.00
CA ILE A 103 -3.42 -20.21 1.93
C ILE A 103 -3.96 -21.30 2.89
N LYS A 104 -3.20 -22.38 3.08
CA LYS A 104 -3.58 -23.49 4.01
C LYS A 104 -3.63 -23.07 5.49
N ARG A 105 -3.05 -21.91 5.83
CA ARG A 105 -2.97 -21.36 7.18
C ARG A 105 -3.96 -20.23 7.42
N GLU A 106 -4.86 -19.94 6.50
CA GLU A 106 -5.81 -18.82 6.61
C GLU A 106 -6.63 -18.88 7.92
N HIS A 107 -7.12 -20.07 8.31
CA HIS A 107 -7.93 -20.26 9.49
C HIS A 107 -7.15 -20.21 10.83
N SER A 108 -5.83 -20.40 10.78
CA SER A 108 -4.96 -20.34 11.96
C SER A 108 -4.24 -19.01 12.12
N HIS A 109 -4.38 -18.11 11.14
CA HIS A 109 -3.73 -16.81 11.17
C HIS A 109 -4.49 -15.83 12.06
N ARG A 110 -3.85 -15.38 13.14
CA ARG A 110 -4.52 -14.55 14.15
C ARG A 110 -4.30 -13.05 13.96
N VAL A 111 -3.13 -12.64 13.44
CA VAL A 111 -2.72 -11.22 13.40
C VAL A 111 -3.63 -10.39 12.52
N PHE A 112 -4.00 -10.90 11.34
CA PHE A 112 -4.84 -10.21 10.36
C PHE A 112 -6.17 -10.95 10.12
N ALA A 113 -6.70 -11.62 11.15
CA ALA A 113 -7.92 -12.42 10.99
C ALA A 113 -9.14 -11.57 10.62
N GLU A 114 -9.18 -10.32 11.05
CA GLU A 114 -10.29 -9.40 10.79
C GLU A 114 -10.10 -8.57 9.52
N GLU A 115 -8.87 -8.23 9.15
CA GLU A 115 -8.57 -7.31 8.05
C GLU A 115 -8.26 -8.04 6.73
N ALA A 116 -7.50 -9.14 6.79
CA ALA A 116 -7.15 -9.92 5.60
C ALA A 116 -8.31 -10.80 5.16
N ARG A 117 -8.41 -11.03 3.85
CA ARG A 117 -9.42 -11.91 3.25
C ARG A 117 -8.79 -12.77 2.15
N LYS A 118 -9.46 -13.89 1.86
CA LYS A 118 -9.11 -14.75 0.76
C LYS A 118 -9.46 -14.08 -0.56
N GLY A 119 -8.47 -13.94 -1.44
CA GLY A 119 -8.63 -13.40 -2.78
C GLY A 119 -8.18 -14.39 -3.84
N LYS A 120 -8.52 -14.11 -5.09
CA LYS A 120 -8.11 -14.89 -6.25
C LYS A 120 -7.42 -14.00 -7.26
N THR A 121 -6.28 -14.44 -7.76
CA THR A 121 -5.56 -13.84 -8.89
C THR A 121 -5.39 -14.85 -10.01
N SER A 122 -4.80 -14.44 -11.13
CA SER A 122 -4.43 -15.36 -12.22
C SER A 122 -3.47 -16.48 -11.76
N THR A 123 -2.68 -16.23 -10.72
CA THR A 123 -1.73 -17.19 -10.14
C THR A 123 -2.33 -18.10 -9.07
N GLY A 124 -3.62 -17.94 -8.72
CA GLY A 124 -4.32 -18.78 -7.76
C GLY A 124 -4.93 -18.01 -6.58
N TRP A 125 -5.32 -18.79 -5.55
CA TRP A 125 -5.88 -18.26 -4.31
C TRP A 125 -4.77 -17.79 -3.37
N PHE A 126 -5.04 -16.72 -2.62
CA PHE A 126 -4.16 -16.20 -1.58
C PHE A 126 -4.99 -15.69 -0.38
N PHE A 127 -4.37 -15.56 0.77
CA PHE A 127 -4.94 -14.91 1.95
C PHE A 127 -4.11 -13.68 2.31
N GLY A 128 -4.74 -12.51 2.32
CA GLY A 128 -4.02 -11.25 2.55
C GLY A 128 -4.74 -10.02 2.04
N PHE A 129 -3.96 -9.14 1.45
CA PHE A 129 -4.38 -7.83 0.94
C PHE A 129 -4.08 -7.69 -0.55
N LYS A 130 -4.67 -6.67 -1.17
CA LYS A 130 -4.27 -6.15 -2.48
C LYS A 130 -3.75 -4.74 -2.34
N LEU A 131 -2.59 -4.50 -2.91
CA LEU A 131 -2.02 -3.17 -3.06
C LEU A 131 -2.38 -2.66 -4.45
N HIS A 132 -3.13 -1.55 -4.50
CA HIS A 132 -3.51 -0.88 -5.73
C HIS A 132 -2.68 0.39 -5.88
N ILE A 133 -2.15 0.61 -7.08
CA ILE A 133 -1.35 1.79 -7.40
C ILE A 133 -1.89 2.44 -8.65
N ILE A 134 -1.93 3.77 -8.67
CA ILE A 134 -2.01 4.59 -9.88
C ILE A 134 -0.67 5.31 -10.00
N CYS A 135 -0.01 5.19 -11.15
CA CYS A 135 1.20 5.94 -11.46
C CYS A 135 1.04 6.70 -12.79
N ASN A 136 1.84 7.75 -13.00
CA ASN A 136 1.89 8.47 -14.27
C ASN A 136 2.81 7.75 -15.28
N ASP A 137 2.96 8.33 -16.46
CA ASP A 137 3.76 7.78 -17.55
C ASP A 137 5.28 7.90 -17.34
N TYR A 138 5.72 8.57 -16.30
CA TYR A 138 7.11 8.58 -15.80
C TYR A 138 7.36 7.52 -14.72
N GLY A 139 6.31 6.83 -14.22
CA GLY A 139 6.41 5.86 -13.14
C GLY A 139 6.32 6.48 -11.74
N GLU A 140 6.00 7.77 -11.63
CA GLU A 140 5.75 8.39 -10.33
C GLU A 140 4.39 7.96 -9.79
N ILE A 141 4.34 7.57 -8.53
CA ILE A 141 3.10 7.15 -7.87
C ILE A 141 2.21 8.37 -7.66
N LEU A 142 0.97 8.30 -8.15
CA LEU A 142 -0.06 9.32 -7.95
C LEU A 142 -0.97 8.99 -6.79
N TRP A 143 -1.27 7.71 -6.61
CA TRP A 143 -2.11 7.23 -5.52
C TRP A 143 -1.83 5.77 -5.17
N ILE A 144 -2.02 5.44 -3.91
CA ILE A 144 -1.84 4.08 -3.39
C ILE A 144 -2.96 3.74 -2.42
N THR A 145 -3.46 2.52 -2.48
CA THR A 145 -4.49 2.02 -1.56
C THR A 145 -4.28 0.54 -1.27
N LEU A 146 -4.45 0.17 -0.01
CA LEU A 146 -4.45 -1.22 0.45
C LEU A 146 -5.90 -1.65 0.72
N THR A 147 -6.30 -2.79 0.16
CA THR A 147 -7.62 -3.37 0.41
C THR A 147 -7.51 -4.82 0.87
N SER A 148 -8.55 -5.36 1.49
CA SER A 148 -8.64 -6.80 1.73
C SER A 148 -8.60 -7.59 0.42
N GLY A 149 -8.05 -8.80 0.43
CA GLY A 149 -7.77 -9.59 -0.77
C GLY A 149 -8.97 -9.91 -1.66
N ASN A 150 -10.19 -9.88 -1.12
CA ASN A 150 -11.44 -10.15 -1.84
C ASN A 150 -12.07 -8.92 -2.53
N VAL A 151 -11.51 -7.73 -2.34
CA VAL A 151 -12.05 -6.50 -2.96
C VAL A 151 -11.81 -6.54 -4.47
N ASP A 152 -12.84 -6.16 -5.24
CA ASP A 152 -12.77 -6.04 -6.70
C ASP A 152 -11.90 -4.83 -7.09
N ASP A 153 -11.01 -5.02 -8.06
CA ASP A 153 -10.05 -3.97 -8.49
C ASP A 153 -10.78 -2.74 -9.08
N ARG A 154 -11.96 -2.95 -9.68
CA ARG A 154 -12.81 -1.86 -10.22
C ARG A 154 -13.38 -0.98 -9.10
N ALA A 155 -13.88 -1.60 -8.03
CA ALA A 155 -14.38 -0.88 -6.86
C ALA A 155 -13.24 -0.15 -6.12
N ALA A 156 -12.05 -0.74 -6.11
CA ALA A 156 -10.87 -0.08 -5.55
C ALA A 156 -10.48 1.16 -6.37
N LEU A 157 -10.49 1.08 -7.71
CA LEU A 157 -10.20 2.23 -8.58
C LEU A 157 -11.16 3.40 -8.34
N GLU A 158 -12.46 3.14 -8.23
CA GLU A 158 -13.44 4.18 -7.92
C GLU A 158 -13.11 4.88 -6.60
N LYS A 159 -12.89 4.12 -5.54
CA LYS A 159 -12.50 4.66 -4.22
C LYS A 159 -11.20 5.44 -4.24
N MET A 160 -10.24 5.03 -5.06
CA MET A 160 -8.97 5.74 -5.22
C MET A 160 -9.18 7.11 -5.85
N LEU A 161 -10.02 7.21 -6.88
CA LEU A 161 -10.32 8.48 -7.54
C LEU A 161 -11.16 9.39 -6.65
N GLU A 162 -12.13 8.83 -5.93
CA GLU A 162 -12.96 9.56 -4.96
C GLU A 162 -12.12 10.12 -3.80
N GLY A 163 -11.22 9.31 -3.24
CA GLY A 163 -10.36 9.69 -2.11
C GLY A 163 -9.13 10.50 -2.48
N SER A 164 -8.81 10.62 -3.78
CA SER A 164 -7.62 11.32 -4.22
C SER A 164 -7.78 12.84 -4.12
N PHE A 165 -6.92 13.47 -3.31
CA PHE A 165 -6.77 14.94 -3.31
C PHE A 165 -6.01 15.43 -4.55
N LEU A 166 -5.29 14.55 -5.26
CA LEU A 166 -4.75 14.83 -6.59
C LEU A 166 -5.89 14.63 -7.60
N LYS A 167 -6.24 15.66 -8.35
CA LYS A 167 -7.23 15.55 -9.43
C LYS A 167 -6.63 14.73 -10.58
N ILE A 168 -6.76 13.41 -10.50
CA ILE A 168 -6.37 12.50 -11.57
C ILE A 168 -7.40 12.66 -12.70
N SER A 169 -6.96 12.99 -13.90
CA SER A 169 -7.79 13.20 -15.07
C SER A 169 -7.09 12.70 -16.33
N GLY A 170 -7.82 12.63 -17.45
CA GLY A 170 -7.27 12.18 -18.73
C GLY A 170 -7.46 10.69 -18.95
N ARG A 171 -6.41 9.98 -19.39
CA ARG A 171 -6.48 8.55 -19.74
C ARG A 171 -5.83 7.71 -18.65
N ILE A 172 -6.56 6.70 -18.16
CA ILE A 172 -6.04 5.66 -17.27
C ILE A 172 -5.99 4.33 -18.04
N TYR A 173 -4.84 3.70 -18.09
CA TYR A 173 -4.62 2.42 -18.74
C TYR A 173 -4.57 1.30 -17.71
N GLY A 174 -5.50 0.34 -17.82
CA GLY A 174 -5.62 -0.80 -16.93
C GLY A 174 -5.55 -2.14 -17.65
N ASP A 175 -5.51 -3.22 -16.91
CA ASP A 175 -5.63 -4.57 -17.45
C ASP A 175 -7.07 -4.93 -17.82
N LYS A 176 -7.28 -6.14 -18.40
CA LYS A 176 -8.62 -6.63 -18.77
C LYS A 176 -9.54 -6.88 -17.58
N GLY A 177 -9.03 -6.89 -16.36
CA GLY A 177 -9.80 -7.02 -15.12
C GLY A 177 -10.68 -5.80 -14.85
N TYR A 178 -10.28 -4.63 -15.33
CA TYR A 178 -11.01 -3.38 -15.17
C TYR A 178 -12.17 -3.18 -16.16
N ILE A 179 -12.40 -4.10 -17.11
CA ILE A 179 -13.48 -3.97 -18.10
C ILE A 179 -14.85 -3.99 -17.43
N SER A 180 -15.57 -2.86 -17.51
CA SER A 180 -16.94 -2.69 -17.02
C SER A 180 -17.57 -1.47 -17.67
N ALA A 181 -18.67 -1.63 -18.44
CA ALA A 181 -19.34 -0.52 -19.09
C ALA A 181 -19.85 0.53 -18.07
N PRO A 182 -20.51 0.14 -16.95
CA PRO A 182 -20.92 1.12 -15.94
C PRO A 182 -19.76 1.89 -15.32
N LEU A 183 -18.59 1.22 -15.13
CA LEU A 183 -17.40 1.88 -14.61
C LEU A 183 -16.89 2.93 -15.61
N PHE A 184 -16.78 2.60 -16.90
CA PHE A 184 -16.34 3.54 -17.94
C PHE A 184 -17.20 4.80 -17.97
N GLU A 185 -18.51 4.64 -17.98
CA GLU A 185 -19.45 5.78 -18.03
C GLU A 185 -19.31 6.68 -16.79
N ARG A 186 -19.19 6.07 -15.61
CA ARG A 186 -19.05 6.80 -14.36
C ARG A 186 -17.73 7.56 -14.29
N LEU A 187 -16.62 6.92 -14.66
CA LEU A 187 -15.30 7.55 -14.63
C LEU A 187 -15.21 8.76 -15.56
N ILE A 188 -15.82 8.67 -16.74
CA ILE A 188 -15.89 9.82 -17.65
C ILE A 188 -16.75 10.95 -17.06
N LYS A 189 -17.92 10.60 -16.55
CA LYS A 189 -18.90 11.59 -16.09
C LYS A 189 -18.46 12.31 -14.81
N GLU A 190 -17.91 11.58 -13.84
CA GLU A 190 -17.66 12.10 -12.49
C GLU A 190 -16.22 12.61 -12.33
N TYR A 191 -15.26 11.97 -13.00
CA TYR A 191 -13.84 12.27 -12.80
C TYR A 191 -13.13 12.82 -14.04
N ASN A 192 -13.81 12.91 -15.18
CA ASN A 192 -13.18 13.24 -16.47
C ASN A 192 -12.01 12.31 -16.82
N VAL A 193 -12.18 11.02 -16.54
CA VAL A 193 -11.20 9.94 -16.75
C VAL A 193 -11.71 8.97 -17.79
N ALA A 194 -10.95 8.78 -18.86
CA ALA A 194 -11.16 7.72 -19.84
C ALA A 194 -10.34 6.49 -19.45
N LEU A 195 -11.01 5.42 -19.00
CA LEU A 195 -10.35 4.15 -18.71
C LEU A 195 -10.16 3.35 -20.00
N ILE A 196 -8.93 2.96 -20.30
CA ILE A 196 -8.56 2.23 -21.51
C ILE A 196 -7.97 0.89 -21.13
N THR A 197 -8.48 -0.18 -21.74
CA THR A 197 -8.04 -1.56 -21.48
C THR A 197 -7.89 -2.34 -22.76
N ASN A 198 -7.08 -3.38 -22.75
CA ASN A 198 -7.08 -4.37 -23.83
C ASN A 198 -8.43 -5.10 -23.85
N LEU A 199 -8.95 -5.36 -25.05
CA LEU A 199 -10.21 -6.06 -25.25
C LEU A 199 -10.07 -7.56 -24.98
N LYS A 200 -11.14 -8.19 -24.47
CA LYS A 200 -11.22 -9.66 -24.38
C LYS A 200 -11.54 -10.23 -25.77
N ARG A 201 -10.94 -11.37 -26.13
CA ARG A 201 -11.14 -12.03 -27.43
C ARG A 201 -12.61 -12.25 -27.83
N ASN A 202 -13.50 -12.42 -26.86
CA ASN A 202 -14.91 -12.80 -27.09
C ASN A 202 -15.89 -11.63 -26.95
N MET A 203 -15.44 -10.37 -27.03
CA MET A 203 -16.34 -9.22 -26.98
C MET A 203 -17.00 -9.01 -28.35
N LYS A 204 -18.35 -8.90 -28.36
CA LYS A 204 -19.16 -8.75 -29.60
C LYS A 204 -18.86 -7.47 -30.39
N ASN A 205 -18.34 -6.41 -29.75
CA ASN A 205 -18.01 -5.13 -30.36
C ASN A 205 -16.50 -4.83 -30.22
N ASN A 206 -15.68 -5.62 -30.88
CA ASN A 206 -14.22 -5.48 -30.85
C ASN A 206 -13.80 -4.38 -31.85
N LYS A 207 -13.94 -3.12 -31.48
CA LYS A 207 -13.27 -2.05 -32.24
C LYS A 207 -11.76 -2.10 -31.93
N PRO A 208 -10.89 -1.99 -32.94
CA PRO A 208 -9.46 -1.98 -32.72
C PRO A 208 -9.09 -0.78 -31.81
N VAL A 209 -8.23 -1.03 -30.85
CA VAL A 209 -7.68 0.02 -29.98
C VAL A 209 -6.82 0.94 -30.86
N PRO A 210 -6.98 2.28 -30.77
CA PRO A 210 -6.12 3.21 -31.47
C PRO A 210 -4.63 2.93 -31.23
N GLU A 211 -3.77 3.18 -32.20
CA GLU A 211 -2.36 2.84 -32.11
C GLU A 211 -1.66 3.52 -30.93
N GLU A 212 -2.01 4.77 -30.64
CA GLU A 212 -1.51 5.51 -29.48
C GLU A 212 -1.86 4.82 -28.16
N ASP A 213 -3.13 4.39 -28.02
CA ASP A 213 -3.58 3.69 -26.81
C ASP A 213 -2.95 2.29 -26.70
N ALA A 214 -2.74 1.61 -27.84
CA ALA A 214 -2.04 0.34 -27.87
C ALA A 214 -0.57 0.46 -27.44
N LEU A 215 0.08 1.58 -27.77
CA LEU A 215 1.43 1.89 -27.28
C LEU A 215 1.43 2.11 -25.76
N MET A 216 0.49 2.89 -25.24
CA MET A 216 0.38 3.15 -23.81
C MET A 216 0.01 1.89 -23.01
N LEU A 217 -0.85 1.03 -23.55
CA LEU A 217 -1.14 -0.28 -22.94
C LEU A 217 0.10 -1.19 -22.84
N ARG A 218 1.06 -1.08 -23.75
CA ARG A 218 2.37 -1.75 -23.64
C ARG A 218 3.25 -1.08 -22.59
N LYS A 219 3.28 0.28 -22.56
CA LYS A 219 4.05 1.07 -21.60
C LYS A 219 3.56 0.84 -20.14
N ARG A 220 2.36 0.31 -19.94
CA ARG A 220 1.84 -0.11 -18.62
C ARG A 220 2.79 -1.05 -17.86
N ALA A 221 3.70 -1.76 -18.54
CA ALA A 221 4.75 -2.55 -17.89
C ALA A 221 5.58 -1.76 -16.84
N ILE A 222 5.56 -0.43 -16.88
CA ILE A 222 6.22 0.41 -15.87
C ILE A 222 5.66 0.14 -14.45
N ILE A 223 4.35 -0.12 -14.32
CA ILE A 223 3.74 -0.41 -13.02
C ILE A 223 4.17 -1.79 -12.48
N GLU A 224 4.47 -2.73 -13.38
CA GLU A 224 5.01 -4.04 -13.02
C GLU A 224 6.41 -3.90 -12.44
N SER A 225 7.22 -2.97 -12.98
CA SER A 225 8.55 -2.63 -12.43
C SER A 225 8.45 -1.99 -11.04
N ILE A 226 7.43 -1.15 -10.80
CA ILE A 226 7.18 -0.59 -9.47
C ILE A 226 6.86 -1.72 -8.47
N TYR A 227 6.00 -2.65 -8.84
CA TYR A 227 5.68 -3.79 -7.98
C TYR A 227 6.87 -4.72 -7.75
N ASP A 228 7.72 -4.91 -8.75
CA ASP A 228 8.95 -5.69 -8.62
C ASP A 228 9.90 -5.06 -7.58
N GLN A 229 10.11 -3.75 -7.66
CA GLN A 229 10.92 -3.01 -6.68
C GLN A 229 10.33 -3.12 -5.26
N LEU A 230 9.02 -2.93 -5.11
CA LEU A 230 8.36 -3.04 -3.81
C LEU A 230 8.48 -4.44 -3.21
N LYS A 231 8.32 -5.50 -4.02
CA LYS A 231 8.34 -6.89 -3.55
C LYS A 231 9.74 -7.45 -3.36
N ASN A 232 10.64 -7.20 -4.30
CA ASN A 232 11.94 -7.86 -4.35
C ASN A 232 13.04 -7.00 -3.71
N ILE A 233 12.99 -5.67 -3.83
CA ILE A 233 13.96 -4.77 -3.19
C ILE A 233 13.48 -4.40 -1.79
N SER A 234 12.29 -3.78 -1.69
CA SER A 234 11.74 -3.34 -0.39
C SER A 234 11.09 -4.46 0.43
N GLN A 235 10.94 -5.65 -0.16
CA GLN A 235 10.47 -6.89 0.51
C GLN A 235 9.16 -6.73 1.29
N ILE A 236 8.21 -5.95 0.78
CA ILE A 236 6.95 -5.65 1.47
C ILE A 236 6.12 -6.89 1.85
N GLN A 237 6.31 -8.02 1.16
CA GLN A 237 5.64 -9.29 1.48
C GLN A 237 6.37 -10.12 2.54
N HIS A 238 7.65 -9.83 2.81
CA HIS A 238 8.48 -10.66 3.70
C HIS A 238 8.52 -10.14 5.14
N THR A 239 7.81 -9.08 5.43
CA THR A 239 7.72 -8.52 6.77
C THR A 239 6.88 -9.43 7.67
N ARG A 240 7.41 -9.76 8.86
CA ARG A 240 6.73 -10.60 9.86
C ARG A 240 6.08 -9.72 10.91
N HIS A 241 5.05 -8.98 10.52
CA HIS A 241 4.30 -8.16 11.46
C HIS A 241 3.56 -9.02 12.49
N ARG A 242 3.55 -8.56 13.73
CA ARG A 242 2.85 -9.22 14.84
C ARG A 242 1.61 -8.45 15.31
N SER A 243 1.37 -7.28 14.73
CA SER A 243 0.15 -6.50 14.92
C SER A 243 -0.21 -5.78 13.63
N PRO A 244 -1.51 -5.57 13.35
CA PRO A 244 -1.98 -4.81 12.18
C PRO A 244 -1.46 -3.36 12.17
N GLU A 245 -1.35 -2.75 13.35
CA GLU A 245 -0.91 -1.36 13.50
C GLU A 245 0.54 -1.09 13.04
N ASN A 246 1.36 -2.14 12.91
CA ASN A 246 2.74 -2.05 12.45
C ASN A 246 2.92 -2.56 11.02
N PHE A 247 1.84 -2.88 10.32
CA PHE A 247 1.81 -3.28 8.92
C PHE A 247 1.53 -2.07 8.04
#